data_bd8a5b65fde74cf75e616dcc2aca4df5
#
_entry.id   bd8a5b65fde74cf75e616dcc2aca4df5
#
_cell.length_a   1.000
_cell.length_b   1.000
_cell.length_c   1.000
_cell.angle_alpha   90.00
_cell.angle_beta   90.00
_cell.angle_gamma   90.00
#
_symmetry.space_group_name_H-M   'P 1'
#
loop_
_entity.id
_entity.type
_entity.pdbx_description
1 polymer ?
#
loop_
_entity_poly.entity_id
_entity_poly.type
_entity_poly.pdbx_seq_one_letter_code
_entity_poly.pdbx_strand_id
1 'polypeptide(L)'
;MQIHSKKAASDITTLIMNIHQAKQKLNFVNSNKAFSLKHTVIHTTNFTLQGTNTFISNLPIIDYTITVIPDLAPIIDVASKQDTSSLFRYYFKSRIQDDYGFTSMNFVYFNEHNHKKPIRIPLDIAKFQNKQDVYFMFDFSQFEQGKKISYYFEITDNDKVNGYKTTRSSVLEFAVPSKEEI
;
A
#
# COMPACT_ATOMS: atom_id res chain seq x y z
N MET A 1 -6.81 -12.54 8.87
CA MET A 1 -7.28 -13.87 8.42
C MET A 1 -8.28 -14.43 9.44
N GLN A 2 -9.37 -14.98 8.98
CA GLN A 2 -10.36 -15.65 9.82
C GLN A 2 -10.27 -17.18 9.57
N ILE A 3 -9.93 -17.93 10.60
CA ILE A 3 -9.83 -19.39 10.50
C ILE A 3 -11.18 -19.98 10.90
N HIS A 4 -11.84 -20.65 9.98
CA HIS A 4 -13.06 -21.40 10.23
C HIS A 4 -12.78 -22.89 10.07
N SER A 5 -13.03 -23.69 11.10
CA SER A 5 -13.12 -25.13 11.01
C SER A 5 -14.58 -25.52 10.76
N LYS A 6 -14.91 -25.99 9.57
CA LYS A 6 -16.20 -26.65 9.30
C LYS A 6 -16.07 -28.12 9.67
N LYS A 7 -16.78 -28.52 10.73
CA LYS A 7 -16.88 -29.87 11.24
C LYS A 7 -15.72 -30.33 12.10
N ALA A 8 -15.73 -29.90 13.35
CA ALA A 8 -15.13 -30.72 14.38
C ALA A 8 -15.89 -32.08 14.44
N ALA A 9 -15.18 -33.17 14.64
CA ALA A 9 -15.83 -34.39 15.08
C ALA A 9 -16.77 -34.04 16.23
N SER A 10 -17.93 -34.67 16.31
CA SER A 10 -19.04 -34.34 17.23
C SER A 10 -18.64 -34.20 18.70
N ASP A 11 -17.43 -34.58 19.06
CA ASP A 11 -16.96 -34.78 20.42
C ASP A 11 -15.83 -33.77 20.84
N ILE A 12 -15.35 -32.86 19.98
CA ILE A 12 -14.38 -31.88 20.40
C ILE A 12 -15.06 -30.82 21.27
N THR A 13 -14.58 -30.66 22.51
CA THR A 13 -15.08 -29.70 23.48
C THR A 13 -14.33 -28.40 23.48
N THR A 14 -13.01 -28.41 23.28
CA THR A 14 -12.17 -27.22 23.15
C THR A 14 -11.17 -27.36 22.02
N LEU A 15 -10.84 -26.23 21.39
CA LEU A 15 -9.78 -26.12 20.40
C LEU A 15 -8.89 -24.93 20.75
N ILE A 16 -7.58 -25.15 20.70
CA ILE A 16 -6.58 -24.18 21.10
C ILE A 16 -5.56 -24.04 19.98
N MET A 17 -5.17 -22.80 19.69
CA MET A 17 -4.09 -22.45 18.79
C MET A 17 -2.89 -21.98 19.62
N ASN A 18 -1.74 -22.61 19.47
CA ASN A 18 -0.50 -22.17 20.09
C ASN A 18 0.41 -21.58 19.01
N ILE A 19 0.73 -20.29 19.13
CA ILE A 19 1.63 -19.57 18.22
C ILE A 19 3.04 -19.65 18.80
N HIS A 20 3.94 -20.35 18.10
CA HIS A 20 5.28 -20.67 18.62
C HIS A 20 6.15 -19.42 18.83
N GLN A 21 6.23 -18.54 17.84
CA GLN A 21 7.11 -17.37 17.89
C GLN A 21 6.72 -16.37 18.98
N ALA A 22 5.41 -16.16 19.17
CA ALA A 22 4.89 -15.23 20.18
C ALA A 22 4.68 -15.89 21.54
N LYS A 23 4.87 -17.22 21.67
CA LYS A 23 4.50 -18.02 22.87
C LYS A 23 3.05 -17.75 23.31
N GLN A 24 2.16 -17.50 22.34
CA GLN A 24 0.78 -17.09 22.58
C GLN A 24 -0.15 -18.28 22.42
N LYS A 25 -1.08 -18.42 23.35
CA LYS A 25 -2.14 -19.41 23.35
C LYS A 25 -3.48 -18.72 23.11
N LEU A 26 -4.19 -19.13 22.08
CA LEU A 26 -5.49 -18.56 21.69
C LEU A 26 -6.57 -19.66 21.76
N ASN A 27 -7.70 -19.33 22.36
CA ASN A 27 -8.84 -20.22 22.44
C ASN A 27 -9.82 -19.91 21.32
N PHE A 28 -10.33 -20.96 20.66
CA PHE A 28 -11.41 -20.83 19.72
C PHE A 28 -12.75 -20.66 20.43
N VAL A 29 -13.62 -19.88 19.83
CA VAL A 29 -15.02 -19.78 20.26
C VAL A 29 -15.80 -20.91 19.61
N ASN A 30 -16.49 -21.71 20.41
CA ASN A 30 -17.39 -22.77 19.96
C ASN A 30 -18.80 -22.20 19.78
N SER A 31 -19.34 -22.27 18.58
CA SER A 31 -20.71 -21.87 18.25
C SER A 31 -21.29 -22.82 17.23
N ASN A 32 -22.42 -23.41 17.55
CA ASN A 32 -23.17 -24.33 16.63
C ASN A 32 -22.30 -25.46 16.04
N LYS A 33 -21.50 -26.13 16.83
CA LYS A 33 -20.57 -27.21 16.43
C LYS A 33 -19.48 -26.74 15.46
N ALA A 34 -19.17 -25.43 15.43
CA ALA A 34 -18.06 -24.85 14.70
C ALA A 34 -17.14 -24.09 15.65
N PHE A 35 -15.84 -24.21 15.44
CA PHE A 35 -14.83 -23.45 16.15
C PHE A 35 -14.37 -22.29 15.28
N SER A 36 -14.37 -21.08 15.82
CA SER A 36 -13.89 -19.89 15.12
C SER A 36 -12.90 -19.10 15.96
N LEU A 37 -11.88 -18.57 15.28
CA LEU A 37 -10.90 -17.67 15.88
C LEU A 37 -10.56 -16.58 14.88
N LYS A 38 -10.65 -15.33 15.28
CA LYS A 38 -10.18 -14.18 14.49
C LYS A 38 -8.87 -13.69 15.08
N HIS A 39 -7.81 -13.76 14.29
CA HIS A 39 -6.48 -13.29 14.69
C HIS A 39 -5.81 -12.61 13.49
N THR A 40 -5.11 -11.48 13.75
CA THR A 40 -4.35 -10.76 12.71
C THR A 40 -2.94 -11.32 12.66
N VAL A 41 -2.52 -11.77 11.49
CA VAL A 41 -1.19 -12.29 11.22
C VAL A 41 -0.49 -11.33 10.26
N ILE A 42 0.61 -10.71 10.71
CA ILE A 42 1.39 -9.74 9.95
C ILE A 42 2.77 -10.28 9.52
N HIS A 43 3.18 -11.43 10.06
CA HIS A 43 4.41 -12.14 9.68
C HIS A 43 4.11 -13.61 9.51
N THR A 44 4.89 -14.29 8.65
CA THR A 44 4.82 -15.75 8.52
C THR A 44 4.90 -16.39 9.89
N THR A 45 3.89 -17.19 10.24
CA THR A 45 3.67 -17.68 11.60
C THR A 45 3.43 -19.18 11.59
N ASN A 46 4.21 -19.89 12.41
CA ASN A 46 3.99 -21.31 12.69
C ASN A 46 3.12 -21.44 13.95
N PHE A 47 2.14 -22.30 13.87
CA PHE A 47 1.26 -22.58 15.00
C PHE A 47 0.84 -24.05 15.03
N THR A 48 0.45 -24.51 16.20
CA THR A 48 -0.16 -25.81 16.41
C THR A 48 -1.62 -25.68 16.79
N LEU A 49 -2.42 -26.62 16.35
CA LEU A 49 -3.78 -26.82 16.83
C LEU A 49 -3.80 -28.02 17.76
N GLN A 50 -4.42 -27.84 18.92
CA GLN A 50 -4.62 -28.87 19.92
C GLN A 50 -6.08 -28.88 20.35
N GLY A 51 -6.72 -30.03 20.25
CA GLY A 51 -8.09 -30.23 20.71
C GLY A 51 -8.16 -31.05 21.99
N THR A 52 -9.29 -30.95 22.67
CA THR A 52 -9.68 -31.86 23.73
C THR A 52 -11.10 -32.36 23.49
N ASN A 53 -11.41 -33.53 23.99
CA ASN A 53 -12.78 -34.03 24.03
C ASN A 53 -13.10 -34.58 25.42
N THR A 54 -14.30 -35.11 25.62
CA THR A 54 -14.77 -35.63 26.91
C THR A 54 -13.98 -36.87 27.39
N PHE A 55 -13.31 -37.57 26.47
CA PHE A 55 -12.62 -38.82 26.77
C PHE A 55 -11.12 -38.71 26.73
N ILE A 56 -10.59 -37.76 25.93
CA ILE A 56 -9.14 -37.56 25.70
C ILE A 56 -8.80 -36.12 25.94
N SER A 57 -7.97 -35.87 26.93
CA SER A 57 -7.52 -34.52 27.31
C SER A 57 -6.55 -33.91 26.30
N ASN A 58 -5.86 -34.71 25.49
CA ASN A 58 -4.89 -34.25 24.50
C ASN A 58 -5.07 -35.03 23.19
N LEU A 59 -5.76 -34.43 22.23
CA LEU A 59 -5.78 -34.96 20.86
C LEU A 59 -4.42 -34.69 20.18
N PRO A 60 -4.10 -35.42 19.10
CA PRO A 60 -2.88 -35.18 18.33
C PRO A 60 -2.73 -33.72 17.96
N ILE A 61 -1.51 -33.21 18.10
CA ILE A 61 -1.15 -31.85 17.71
C ILE A 61 -0.95 -31.81 16.19
N ILE A 62 -1.52 -30.81 15.54
CA ILE A 62 -1.36 -30.59 14.11
C ILE A 62 -0.62 -29.27 13.91
N ASP A 63 0.48 -29.36 13.18
CA ASP A 63 1.31 -28.20 12.84
C ASP A 63 0.83 -27.52 11.55
N TYR A 64 0.78 -26.20 11.58
CA TYR A 64 0.41 -25.37 10.45
C TYR A 64 1.38 -24.19 10.30
N THR A 65 1.53 -23.74 9.07
CA THR A 65 2.24 -22.51 8.73
C THR A 65 1.31 -21.57 7.96
N ILE A 66 1.18 -20.34 8.42
CA ILE A 66 0.57 -19.26 7.65
C ILE A 66 1.69 -18.43 7.06
N THR A 67 1.84 -18.48 5.72
CA THR A 67 2.79 -17.64 5.01
C THR A 67 2.13 -16.30 4.70
N VAL A 68 2.73 -15.22 5.21
CA VAL A 68 2.32 -13.85 4.86
C VAL A 68 3.12 -13.42 3.64
N ILE A 69 2.40 -13.03 2.58
CA ILE A 69 3.00 -12.38 1.42
C ILE A 69 3.05 -10.89 1.75
N PRO A 70 4.25 -10.28 1.84
CA PRO A 70 4.39 -8.86 2.11
C PRO A 70 3.75 -8.05 0.98
N ASP A 71 3.02 -7.02 1.36
CA ASP A 71 2.54 -6.00 0.44
C ASP A 71 3.71 -5.12 0.00
N LEU A 72 3.89 -4.92 -1.29
CA LEU A 72 4.98 -4.14 -1.87
C LEU A 72 4.61 -2.66 -1.91
N ALA A 73 5.61 -1.78 -1.94
CA ALA A 73 5.38 -0.37 -2.20
C ALA A 73 5.06 -0.14 -3.68
N PRO A 74 4.21 0.83 -4.02
CA PRO A 74 3.85 1.12 -5.40
C PRO A 74 5.06 1.59 -6.20
N ILE A 75 5.02 1.36 -7.51
CA ILE A 75 6.06 1.77 -8.46
C ILE A 75 5.52 2.92 -9.30
N ILE A 76 6.37 3.92 -9.56
CA ILE A 76 6.06 5.04 -10.44
C ILE A 76 7.23 5.31 -11.38
N ASP A 77 6.90 5.45 -12.67
CA ASP A 77 7.80 5.89 -13.74
C ASP A 77 7.18 7.07 -14.47
N VAL A 78 7.93 8.14 -14.69
CA VAL A 78 7.41 9.39 -15.24
C VAL A 78 8.23 9.81 -16.45
N ALA A 79 7.56 9.93 -17.58
CA ALA A 79 8.07 10.58 -18.79
C ALA A 79 7.43 11.96 -18.97
N SER A 80 8.21 12.92 -19.42
CA SER A 80 7.73 14.28 -19.72
C SER A 80 8.04 14.69 -21.14
N LYS A 81 7.18 15.55 -21.71
CA LYS A 81 7.37 16.17 -23.00
C LYS A 81 6.95 17.63 -22.93
N GLN A 82 7.84 18.53 -23.37
CA GLN A 82 7.52 19.93 -23.52
C GLN A 82 6.55 20.15 -24.69
N ASP A 83 5.64 21.10 -24.53
CA ASP A 83 4.76 21.55 -25.62
C ASP A 83 5.59 22.26 -26.68
N THR A 84 5.33 21.97 -27.95
CA THR A 84 6.04 22.59 -29.07
C THR A 84 5.64 24.05 -29.30
N SER A 85 4.49 24.46 -28.78
CA SER A 85 3.95 25.82 -28.89
C SER A 85 4.12 26.69 -27.65
N SER A 86 4.67 26.11 -26.57
CA SER A 86 4.87 26.84 -25.30
C SER A 86 6.12 26.37 -24.57
N LEU A 87 6.99 27.30 -24.21
CA LEU A 87 8.18 27.02 -23.40
C LEU A 87 7.85 26.62 -21.96
N PHE A 88 6.64 26.92 -21.50
CA PHE A 88 6.23 26.76 -20.10
C PHE A 88 5.36 25.51 -19.87
N ARG A 89 4.80 24.91 -20.92
CA ARG A 89 3.85 23.83 -20.79
C ARG A 89 4.51 22.48 -20.98
N TYR A 90 4.24 21.58 -20.04
CA TYR A 90 4.71 20.20 -20.06
C TYR A 90 3.56 19.20 -19.93
N TYR A 91 3.66 18.15 -20.72
CA TYR A 91 2.80 16.98 -20.64
C TYR A 91 3.58 15.86 -19.95
N PHE A 92 2.95 15.22 -19.01
CA PHE A 92 3.52 14.11 -18.24
C PHE A 92 2.72 12.86 -18.52
N LYS A 93 3.44 11.76 -18.65
CA LYS A 93 2.89 10.42 -18.65
C LYS A 93 3.52 9.66 -17.50
N SER A 94 2.72 9.34 -16.47
CA SER A 94 3.13 8.56 -15.33
C SER A 94 2.59 7.16 -15.45
N ARG A 95 3.47 6.16 -15.46
CA ARG A 95 3.09 4.76 -15.35
C ARG A 95 3.19 4.36 -13.89
N ILE A 96 2.07 3.92 -13.32
CA ILE A 96 2.00 3.47 -11.93
C ILE A 96 1.60 2.00 -11.87
N GLN A 97 2.17 1.28 -10.89
CA GLN A 97 1.89 -0.14 -10.67
C GLN A 97 1.95 -0.46 -9.18
N ASP A 98 1.03 -1.32 -8.73
CA ASP A 98 0.93 -1.83 -7.38
C ASP A 98 0.25 -3.21 -7.39
N ASP A 99 0.41 -4.01 -6.34
CA ASP A 99 -0.18 -5.35 -6.25
C ASP A 99 -1.67 -5.33 -5.86
N TYR A 100 -2.11 -4.34 -5.08
CA TYR A 100 -3.50 -4.23 -4.60
C TYR A 100 -4.23 -2.95 -4.99
N GLY A 101 -3.56 -2.00 -5.64
CA GLY A 101 -4.12 -0.73 -6.09
C GLY A 101 -3.74 0.46 -5.22
N PHE A 102 -4.35 1.60 -5.46
CA PHE A 102 -3.89 2.89 -5.00
C PHE A 102 -4.91 3.62 -4.12
N THR A 103 -4.43 4.50 -3.26
CA THR A 103 -5.26 5.45 -2.51
C THR A 103 -5.25 6.83 -3.16
N SER A 104 -4.08 7.36 -3.51
CA SER A 104 -3.93 8.70 -4.08
C SER A 104 -2.67 8.85 -4.91
N MET A 105 -2.72 9.76 -5.86
CA MET A 105 -1.58 10.25 -6.61
C MET A 105 -1.57 11.77 -6.61
N ASN A 106 -0.40 12.38 -6.46
CA ASN A 106 -0.24 13.83 -6.49
C ASN A 106 0.93 14.24 -7.39
N PHE A 107 0.76 15.35 -8.07
CA PHE A 107 1.85 16.17 -8.57
C PHE A 107 2.23 17.15 -7.47
N VAL A 108 3.50 17.19 -7.13
CA VAL A 108 4.02 18.00 -6.01
C VAL A 108 5.08 18.95 -6.53
N TYR A 109 4.94 20.21 -6.21
CA TYR A 109 5.94 21.20 -6.58
C TYR A 109 6.29 22.18 -5.46
N PHE A 110 7.47 22.73 -5.51
CA PHE A 110 7.97 23.70 -4.54
C PHE A 110 9.10 24.55 -5.15
N ASN A 111 9.37 25.68 -4.54
CA ASN A 111 10.52 26.54 -4.83
C ASN A 111 11.34 26.76 -3.55
N GLU A 112 12.39 27.55 -3.61
CA GLU A 112 13.28 27.84 -2.49
C GLU A 112 12.54 28.38 -1.25
N HIS A 113 11.42 29.11 -1.46
CA HIS A 113 10.67 29.73 -0.38
C HIS A 113 9.66 28.79 0.28
N ASN A 114 9.16 27.80 -0.43
CA ASN A 114 8.11 26.90 0.06
C ASN A 114 8.52 25.41 0.15
N HIS A 115 9.83 25.09 0.08
CA HIS A 115 10.32 23.71 0.14
C HIS A 115 9.87 22.95 1.40
N LYS A 116 9.59 23.64 2.52
CA LYS A 116 9.07 23.05 3.76
C LYS A 116 7.56 22.77 3.71
N LYS A 117 6.84 23.40 2.77
CA LYS A 117 5.40 23.23 2.55
C LYS A 117 5.10 23.12 1.06
N PRO A 118 5.49 22.02 0.42
CA PRO A 118 5.26 21.81 -1.00
C PRO A 118 3.75 21.81 -1.31
N ILE A 119 3.42 22.32 -2.49
CA ILE A 119 2.04 22.34 -2.98
C ILE A 119 1.76 21.00 -3.66
N ARG A 120 0.60 20.40 -3.36
CA ARG A 120 0.14 19.12 -3.90
C ARG A 120 -1.10 19.32 -4.74
N ILE A 121 -1.05 18.83 -5.97
CA ILE A 121 -2.19 18.79 -6.87
C ILE A 121 -2.61 17.32 -6.99
N PRO A 122 -3.81 16.95 -6.51
CA PRO A 122 -4.29 15.59 -6.64
C PRO A 122 -4.58 15.25 -8.10
N LEU A 123 -4.21 14.05 -8.51
CA LEU A 123 -4.44 13.50 -9.84
C LEU A 123 -5.49 12.39 -9.78
N ASP A 124 -6.37 12.37 -10.78
CA ASP A 124 -7.37 11.32 -10.90
C ASP A 124 -6.74 10.00 -11.31
N ILE A 125 -7.02 8.96 -10.53
CA ILE A 125 -6.54 7.59 -10.75
C ILE A 125 -7.66 6.57 -10.55
N ALA A 126 -7.59 5.47 -11.26
CA ALA A 126 -8.44 4.30 -11.02
C ALA A 126 -7.89 3.49 -9.83
N LYS A 127 -8.48 3.69 -8.65
CA LYS A 127 -7.95 3.18 -7.37
C LYS A 127 -7.84 1.66 -7.27
N PHE A 128 -8.65 0.92 -8.03
CA PHE A 128 -8.72 -0.54 -7.99
C PHE A 128 -7.98 -1.23 -9.15
N GLN A 129 -7.26 -0.47 -9.97
CA GLN A 129 -6.41 -1.02 -11.02
C GLN A 129 -4.99 -1.18 -10.50
N ASN A 130 -4.39 -2.33 -10.77
CA ASN A 130 -3.02 -2.61 -10.35
C ASN A 130 -1.96 -1.95 -11.23
N LYS A 131 -2.36 -1.47 -12.42
CA LYS A 131 -1.47 -0.79 -13.35
C LYS A 131 -2.27 0.16 -14.24
N GLN A 132 -1.77 1.39 -14.41
CA GLN A 132 -2.36 2.38 -15.29
C GLN A 132 -1.34 3.42 -15.74
N ASP A 133 -1.64 4.08 -16.87
CA ASP A 133 -0.95 5.29 -17.34
C ASP A 133 -1.81 6.50 -16.95
N VAL A 134 -1.23 7.46 -16.24
CA VAL A 134 -1.86 8.71 -15.83
C VAL A 134 -1.25 9.85 -16.63
N TYR A 135 -2.10 10.65 -17.27
CA TYR A 135 -1.67 11.80 -18.07
C TYR A 135 -2.00 13.07 -17.33
N PHE A 136 -1.05 13.98 -17.28
CA PHE A 136 -1.19 15.27 -16.62
C PHE A 136 -0.47 16.36 -17.42
N MET A 137 -1.03 17.55 -17.44
CA MET A 137 -0.42 18.73 -18.04
C MET A 137 -0.25 19.81 -16.97
N PHE A 138 0.92 20.44 -16.96
CA PHE A 138 1.19 21.55 -16.07
C PHE A 138 1.82 22.72 -16.84
N ASP A 139 1.34 23.93 -16.52
CA ASP A 139 1.81 25.18 -17.12
C ASP A 139 2.61 25.98 -16.08
N PHE A 140 3.88 26.10 -16.29
CA PHE A 140 4.82 26.83 -15.41
C PHE A 140 4.80 28.35 -15.62
N SER A 141 4.02 28.88 -16.56
CA SER A 141 3.95 30.33 -16.84
C SER A 141 3.44 31.17 -15.68
N GLN A 142 2.78 30.54 -14.73
CA GLN A 142 2.30 31.18 -13.48
C GLN A 142 3.42 31.55 -12.50
N PHE A 143 4.63 31.07 -12.71
CA PHE A 143 5.77 31.35 -11.84
C PHE A 143 6.60 32.53 -12.33
N GLU A 144 7.26 33.17 -11.38
CA GLU A 144 8.14 34.29 -11.65
C GLU A 144 9.33 33.87 -12.52
N GLN A 145 9.65 34.68 -13.55
CA GLN A 145 10.75 34.45 -14.46
C GLN A 145 12.10 34.38 -13.74
N GLY A 146 13.00 33.54 -14.24
CA GLY A 146 14.32 33.30 -13.66
C GLY A 146 14.31 32.46 -12.38
N LYS A 147 13.15 32.01 -11.91
CA LYS A 147 13.04 31.11 -10.75
C LYS A 147 13.14 29.64 -11.16
N LYS A 148 13.59 28.82 -10.21
CA LYS A 148 13.59 27.37 -10.33
C LYS A 148 12.44 26.76 -9.56
N ILE A 149 11.72 25.87 -10.19
CA ILE A 149 10.63 25.10 -9.61
C ILE A 149 11.03 23.63 -9.60
N SER A 150 11.12 23.05 -8.41
CA SER A 150 11.33 21.62 -8.22
C SER A 150 9.98 20.92 -8.15
N TYR A 151 9.86 19.75 -8.77
CA TYR A 151 8.63 18.99 -8.75
C TYR A 151 8.90 17.48 -8.83
N TYR A 152 7.92 16.71 -8.36
CA TYR A 152 7.91 15.25 -8.44
C TYR A 152 6.47 14.76 -8.40
N PHE A 153 6.30 13.47 -8.68
CA PHE A 153 5.03 12.77 -8.51
C PHE A 153 5.14 11.83 -7.31
N GLU A 154 4.07 11.71 -6.55
CA GLU A 154 3.98 10.73 -5.47
C GLU A 154 2.72 9.89 -5.63
N ILE A 155 2.87 8.58 -5.38
CA ILE A 155 1.80 7.59 -5.43
C ILE A 155 1.74 6.85 -4.10
N THR A 156 0.55 6.67 -3.57
CA THR A 156 0.30 5.98 -2.29
C THR A 156 -0.58 4.76 -2.53
N ASP A 157 -0.16 3.61 -1.96
CA ASP A 157 -0.89 2.37 -2.00
C ASP A 157 -2.18 2.39 -1.17
N ASN A 158 -2.86 1.24 -1.08
CA ASN A 158 -4.09 1.10 -0.30
C ASN A 158 -3.93 0.22 0.95
N ASP A 159 -2.70 -0.10 1.39
CA ASP A 159 -2.46 -0.93 2.58
C ASP A 159 -2.84 -0.22 3.89
N LYS A 160 -4.06 -0.46 4.34
CA LYS A 160 -4.55 0.04 5.63
C LYS A 160 -4.06 -0.76 6.83
N VAL A 161 -3.59 -1.98 6.61
CA VAL A 161 -3.27 -2.92 7.68
C VAL A 161 -1.87 -2.68 8.24
N ASN A 162 -0.89 -2.52 7.35
CA ASN A 162 0.52 -2.30 7.72
C ASN A 162 0.94 -0.83 7.63
N GLY A 163 0.04 0.04 7.17
CA GLY A 163 0.27 1.46 6.92
C GLY A 163 0.56 1.74 5.45
N TYR A 164 0.01 2.84 4.97
CA TYR A 164 0.18 3.27 3.58
C TYR A 164 1.65 3.52 3.23
N LYS A 165 2.08 2.97 2.10
CA LYS A 165 3.41 3.20 1.53
C LYS A 165 3.31 4.23 0.41
N THR A 166 4.23 5.16 0.37
CA THR A 166 4.27 6.21 -0.65
C THR A 166 5.60 6.16 -1.39
N THR A 167 5.53 6.07 -2.70
CA THR A 167 6.69 6.15 -3.60
C THR A 167 6.67 7.46 -4.35
N ARG A 168 7.85 8.04 -4.54
CA ARG A 168 8.06 9.28 -5.28
C ARG A 168 8.89 9.03 -6.52
N SER A 169 8.59 9.77 -7.59
CA SER A 169 9.48 9.87 -8.74
C SER A 169 10.78 10.61 -8.36
N SER A 170 11.75 10.62 -9.24
CA SER A 170 12.86 11.56 -9.13
C SER A 170 12.36 13.00 -9.07
N VAL A 171 13.05 13.83 -8.30
CA VAL A 171 12.79 15.28 -8.29
C VAL A 171 13.38 15.86 -9.56
N LEU A 172 12.55 16.58 -10.29
CA LEU A 172 12.92 17.30 -11.51
C LEU A 172 12.87 18.80 -11.25
N GLU A 173 13.62 19.56 -12.02
CA GLU A 173 13.65 21.03 -11.96
C GLU A 173 13.22 21.62 -13.28
N PHE A 174 12.42 22.68 -13.20
CA PHE A 174 12.12 23.56 -14.32
C PHE A 174 12.66 24.97 -14.00
N ALA A 175 13.57 25.44 -14.84
CA ALA A 175 14.02 26.83 -14.79
C ALA A 175 13.05 27.67 -15.63
N VAL A 176 12.33 28.58 -15.00
CA VAL A 176 11.41 29.49 -15.68
C VAL A 176 12.22 30.45 -16.54
N PRO A 177 12.04 30.50 -17.88
CA PRO A 177 12.81 31.36 -18.75
C PRO A 177 12.78 32.84 -18.32
N SER A 178 13.89 33.51 -18.44
CA SER A 178 13.97 34.93 -18.19
C SER A 178 13.38 35.74 -19.38
N LYS A 179 13.21 37.05 -19.20
CA LYS A 179 12.70 37.91 -20.27
C LYS A 179 13.63 37.99 -21.50
N GLU A 180 14.89 37.68 -21.30
CA GLU A 180 15.93 37.73 -22.35
C GLU A 180 15.96 36.43 -23.17
N GLU A 181 15.31 35.34 -22.65
CA GLU A 181 15.28 34.01 -23.25
C GLU A 181 13.96 33.71 -23.99
N ILE A 182 12.99 34.63 -23.93
CA ILE A 182 11.67 34.53 -24.59
C ILE A 182 11.69 35.46 -25.83
#